data_f588dbcb36eee07c3112f86e384321ba
#
_entry.id   f588dbcb36eee07c3112f86e384321ba
#
_cell.length_a   1.000
_cell.length_b   1.000
_cell.length_c   1.000
_cell.angle_alpha   90.00
_cell.angle_beta   90.00
_cell.angle_gamma   90.00
#
_symmetry.space_group_name_H-M   'P 1'
#
loop_
_entity.id
_entity.type
_entity.pdbx_description
1 polymer ?
#
loop_
_entity_poly.entity_id
_entity_poly.type
_entity_poly.pdbx_seq_one_letter_code
_entity_poly.pdbx_strand_id
1 'polypeptide(L)'
;MNMQIDLEKGIANVGDVSRMKEVMARAKRGERLVIGFIGGSITQGSLSSTPQTCYAYRVYTWWKETFPQAEFVYCNAGIGGTTSEFGAARVGTDLLAERPDFVIVEFSVNDESTEHFKETYEGLVRKILGAAWNPAVLLVHNVFYHNGANAQVMHAAIGRHYDLPSVSMQSSIYPEVVAGRIENRAITPDDLHPNDEGHAL
;
A
#
# COMPACT_ATOMS: atom_id res chain seq x y z
N MET A 1 8.44 14.34 18.12
CA MET A 1 8.85 13.07 18.77
C MET A 1 9.63 12.28 17.74
N ASN A 2 10.87 11.85 18.02
CA ASN A 2 11.61 11.01 17.06
C ASN A 2 11.11 9.58 17.25
N MET A 3 10.08 9.19 16.49
CA MET A 3 9.53 7.84 16.53
C MET A 3 10.50 6.93 15.76
N GLN A 4 11.26 6.12 16.50
CA GLN A 4 12.21 5.19 15.90
C GLN A 4 11.51 3.86 15.65
N ILE A 5 11.02 3.67 14.41
CA ILE A 5 10.42 2.43 13.97
C ILE A 5 11.51 1.56 13.35
N ASP A 6 11.50 0.27 13.69
CA ASP A 6 12.35 -0.73 13.05
C ASP A 6 11.76 -1.10 11.68
N LEU A 7 12.28 -0.46 10.64
CA LEU A 7 11.80 -0.63 9.27
C LEU A 7 12.05 -2.06 8.73
N GLU A 8 13.08 -2.76 9.21
CA GLU A 8 13.37 -4.14 8.76
C GLU A 8 12.26 -5.09 9.19
N LYS A 9 11.69 -4.90 10.39
CA LYS A 9 10.53 -5.67 10.84
C LYS A 9 9.26 -5.42 10.02
N GLY A 10 9.19 -4.29 9.34
CA GLY A 10 8.11 -3.96 8.43
C GLY A 10 8.11 -4.77 7.14
N ILE A 11 9.23 -5.41 6.78
CA ILE A 11 9.32 -6.21 5.55
C ILE A 11 8.68 -7.58 5.82
N ALA A 12 7.45 -7.79 5.34
CA ALA A 12 6.73 -9.06 5.48
C ALA A 12 7.15 -10.09 4.43
N ASN A 13 7.56 -9.65 3.25
CA ASN A 13 8.17 -10.45 2.19
C ASN A 13 9.09 -9.57 1.34
N VAL A 14 10.32 -10.00 1.11
CA VAL A 14 11.25 -9.30 0.21
C VAL A 14 10.78 -9.43 -1.23
N GLY A 15 10.40 -10.62 -1.66
CA GLY A 15 9.93 -10.94 -2.99
C GLY A 15 10.91 -10.61 -4.11
N ASP A 16 10.44 -10.75 -5.35
CA ASP A 16 11.18 -10.30 -6.53
C ASP A 16 10.96 -8.79 -6.77
N VAL A 17 12.00 -8.02 -6.53
CA VAL A 17 12.01 -6.56 -6.75
C VAL A 17 12.52 -6.14 -8.13
N SER A 18 12.71 -7.07 -9.07
CA SER A 18 13.27 -6.80 -10.40
C SER A 18 12.46 -5.76 -11.18
N ARG A 19 11.12 -5.89 -11.17
CA ARG A 19 10.22 -4.91 -11.81
C ARG A 19 10.33 -3.52 -11.17
N MET A 20 10.43 -3.47 -9.82
CA MET A 20 10.61 -2.20 -9.10
C MET A 20 11.94 -1.53 -9.45
N LYS A 21 13.04 -2.33 -9.55
CA LYS A 21 14.34 -1.84 -9.99
C LYS A 21 14.29 -1.29 -11.41
N GLU A 22 13.53 -1.93 -12.33
CA GLU A 22 13.35 -1.42 -13.68
C GLU A 22 12.56 -0.10 -13.70
N VAL A 23 11.49 0.03 -12.91
CA VAL A 23 10.77 1.31 -12.77
C VAL A 23 11.72 2.42 -12.26
N MET A 24 12.55 2.12 -11.26
CA MET A 24 13.57 3.06 -10.77
C MET A 24 14.63 3.41 -11.83
N ALA A 25 15.04 2.43 -12.63
CA ALA A 25 15.97 2.65 -13.73
C ALA A 25 15.37 3.56 -14.82
N ARG A 26 14.10 3.36 -15.16
CA ARG A 26 13.34 4.22 -16.06
C ARG A 26 13.20 5.65 -15.51
N ALA A 27 12.92 5.78 -14.22
CA ALA A 27 12.91 7.07 -13.54
C ALA A 27 14.27 7.79 -13.63
N LYS A 28 15.37 7.06 -13.41
CA LYS A 28 16.74 7.61 -13.58
C LYS A 28 17.04 8.09 -15.01
N ARG A 29 16.37 7.52 -16.03
CA ARG A 29 16.47 7.94 -17.43
C ARG A 29 15.59 9.16 -17.77
N GLY A 30 14.78 9.64 -16.81
CA GLY A 30 13.89 10.79 -17.02
C GLY A 30 12.58 10.44 -17.75
N GLU A 31 12.15 9.17 -17.69
CA GLU A 31 10.90 8.76 -18.33
C GLU A 31 9.67 9.26 -17.59
N ARG A 32 8.52 9.33 -18.28
CA ARG A 32 7.21 9.55 -17.67
C ARG A 32 6.69 8.25 -17.10
N LEU A 33 6.33 8.23 -15.80
CA LEU A 33 5.90 7.07 -15.05
C LEU A 33 4.61 7.35 -14.27
N VAL A 34 3.74 6.36 -14.17
CA VAL A 34 2.49 6.44 -13.41
C VAL A 34 2.64 5.63 -12.10
N ILE A 35 2.43 6.29 -10.97
CA ILE A 35 2.44 5.69 -9.65
C ILE A 35 1.00 5.48 -9.21
N GLY A 36 0.58 4.22 -9.13
CA GLY A 36 -0.79 3.81 -8.90
C GLY A 36 -1.01 3.25 -7.50
N PHE A 37 -2.20 3.50 -6.95
CA PHE A 37 -2.64 2.99 -5.65
C PHE A 37 -4.05 2.45 -5.78
N ILE A 38 -4.32 1.29 -5.17
CA ILE A 38 -5.67 0.74 -5.04
C ILE A 38 -5.86 0.19 -3.63
N GLY A 39 -6.98 0.54 -3.00
CA GLY A 39 -7.24 0.16 -1.63
C GLY A 39 -8.55 0.71 -1.09
N GLY A 40 -8.70 0.62 0.22
CA GLY A 40 -9.84 1.13 0.98
C GLY A 40 -9.69 2.60 1.38
N SER A 41 -10.26 2.92 2.55
CA SER A 41 -10.27 4.28 3.13
C SER A 41 -8.89 4.82 3.46
N ILE A 42 -7.96 3.97 3.90
CA ILE A 42 -6.60 4.40 4.22
C ILE A 42 -5.88 4.85 2.94
N THR A 43 -6.05 4.11 1.84
CA THR A 43 -5.50 4.48 0.53
C THR A 43 -6.19 5.73 -0.05
N GLN A 44 -7.49 5.88 0.17
CA GLN A 44 -8.22 7.10 -0.18
C GLN A 44 -7.67 8.34 0.55
N GLY A 45 -7.15 8.17 1.77
CA GLY A 45 -6.62 9.23 2.63
C GLY A 45 -7.59 9.69 3.70
N SER A 46 -8.48 8.81 4.18
CA SER A 46 -9.38 9.13 5.31
C SER A 46 -8.58 9.57 6.52
N LEU A 47 -9.04 10.65 7.17
CA LEU A 47 -8.45 11.35 8.31
C LEU A 47 -7.10 12.05 8.03
N SER A 48 -6.58 12.04 6.81
CA SER A 48 -5.56 13.01 6.43
C SER A 48 -6.19 14.42 6.34
N SER A 49 -5.48 15.43 6.80
CA SER A 49 -5.98 16.82 6.79
C SER A 49 -6.13 17.39 5.37
N THR A 50 -5.32 16.90 4.46
CA THR A 50 -5.37 17.21 3.02
C THR A 50 -5.04 15.96 2.20
N PRO A 51 -5.43 15.89 0.91
CA PRO A 51 -5.01 14.78 0.04
C PRO A 51 -3.49 14.59 -0.03
N GLN A 52 -2.71 15.66 0.17
CA GLN A 52 -1.25 15.65 0.10
C GLN A 52 -0.58 15.04 1.33
N THR A 53 -1.28 14.93 2.44
CA THR A 53 -0.74 14.35 3.68
C THR A 53 -1.01 12.85 3.81
N CYS A 54 -1.83 12.24 2.92
CA CYS A 54 -2.04 10.79 2.94
C CYS A 54 -0.79 10.02 2.45
N TYR A 55 -0.62 8.78 2.92
CA TYR A 55 0.54 7.95 2.60
C TYR A 55 0.75 7.79 1.09
N ALA A 56 -0.32 7.62 0.33
CA ALA A 56 -0.24 7.42 -1.11
C ALA A 56 0.40 8.63 -1.81
N TYR A 57 0.00 9.85 -1.42
CA TYR A 57 0.59 11.07 -1.97
C TYR A 57 2.04 11.28 -1.47
N ARG A 58 2.34 10.88 -0.23
CA ARG A 58 3.72 10.93 0.32
C ARG A 58 4.66 9.99 -0.44
N VAL A 59 4.23 8.76 -0.76
CA VAL A 59 4.99 7.85 -1.62
C VAL A 59 5.19 8.44 -3.01
N TYR A 60 4.15 9.02 -3.60
CA TYR A 60 4.28 9.72 -4.89
C TYR A 60 5.30 10.89 -4.81
N THR A 61 5.27 11.66 -3.74
CA THR A 61 6.23 12.75 -3.51
C THR A 61 7.65 12.21 -3.36
N TRP A 62 7.83 11.10 -2.65
CA TRP A 62 9.13 10.43 -2.54
C TRP A 62 9.70 10.05 -3.91
N TRP A 63 8.88 9.54 -4.84
CA TRP A 63 9.32 9.26 -6.21
C TRP A 63 9.80 10.52 -6.92
N LYS A 64 9.07 11.63 -6.80
CA LYS A 64 9.44 12.91 -7.42
C LYS A 64 10.74 13.49 -6.86
N GLU A 65 10.91 13.41 -5.55
CA GLU A 65 12.11 13.95 -4.88
C GLU A 65 13.34 13.07 -5.13
N THR A 66 13.15 11.75 -5.19
CA THR A 66 14.23 10.80 -5.44
C THR A 66 14.71 10.83 -6.90
N PHE A 67 13.79 11.07 -7.84
CA PHE A 67 14.08 11.07 -9.28
C PHE A 67 13.60 12.37 -9.95
N PRO A 68 14.17 13.52 -9.62
CA PRO A 68 13.66 14.83 -10.07
C PRO A 68 13.73 15.06 -11.58
N GLN A 69 14.47 14.21 -12.32
CA GLN A 69 14.57 14.26 -13.76
C GLN A 69 13.40 13.57 -14.48
N ALA A 70 12.59 12.74 -13.77
CA ALA A 70 11.46 12.02 -14.33
C ALA A 70 10.14 12.80 -14.15
N GLU A 71 9.19 12.55 -15.04
CA GLU A 71 7.81 13.02 -14.89
C GLU A 71 6.97 11.95 -14.20
N PHE A 72 6.28 12.30 -13.13
CA PHE A 72 5.41 11.35 -12.42
C PHE A 72 3.95 11.77 -12.48
N VAL A 73 3.08 10.78 -12.69
CA VAL A 73 1.62 10.92 -12.61
C VAL A 73 1.12 10.16 -11.38
N TYR A 74 0.28 10.81 -10.61
CA TYR A 74 -0.38 10.24 -9.44
C TYR A 74 -1.74 9.65 -9.83
N CYS A 75 -1.96 8.37 -9.55
CA CYS A 75 -3.26 7.72 -9.75
C CYS A 75 -3.68 7.02 -8.45
N ASN A 76 -4.65 7.57 -7.74
CA ASN A 76 -5.16 6.99 -6.51
C ASN A 76 -6.59 6.48 -6.70
N ALA A 77 -6.75 5.17 -6.74
CA ALA A 77 -8.00 4.43 -6.81
C ALA A 77 -8.46 3.90 -5.43
N GLY A 78 -8.14 4.59 -4.34
CA GLY A 78 -8.66 4.30 -3.00
C GLY A 78 -10.13 4.69 -2.88
N ILE A 79 -10.99 3.79 -2.37
CA ILE A 79 -12.41 4.05 -2.07
C ILE A 79 -12.74 3.50 -0.69
N GLY A 80 -13.18 4.38 0.21
CA GLY A 80 -13.49 4.05 1.60
C GLY A 80 -14.57 2.98 1.75
N GLY A 81 -14.40 2.07 2.72
CA GLY A 81 -15.36 1.02 3.03
C GLY A 81 -15.47 -0.09 1.98
N THR A 82 -14.49 -0.20 1.08
CA THR A 82 -14.51 -1.22 0.02
C THR A 82 -13.48 -2.32 0.28
N THR A 83 -13.79 -3.55 -0.18
CA THR A 83 -12.97 -4.75 -0.05
C THR A 83 -12.21 -5.05 -1.35
N SER A 84 -11.30 -6.04 -1.30
CA SER A 84 -10.58 -6.53 -2.47
C SER A 84 -11.51 -7.11 -3.55
N GLU A 85 -12.69 -7.62 -3.18
CA GLU A 85 -13.72 -8.07 -4.12
C GLU A 85 -14.15 -6.93 -5.04
N PHE A 86 -14.54 -5.79 -4.45
CA PHE A 86 -14.88 -4.61 -5.24
C PHE A 86 -13.64 -4.02 -5.95
N GLY A 87 -12.48 -4.08 -5.31
CA GLY A 87 -11.20 -3.75 -5.93
C GLY A 87 -10.96 -4.52 -7.22
N ALA A 88 -11.16 -5.85 -7.19
CA ALA A 88 -11.02 -6.72 -8.35
C ALA A 88 -12.03 -6.39 -9.47
N ALA A 89 -13.25 -5.97 -9.13
CA ALA A 89 -14.25 -5.58 -10.14
C ALA A 89 -13.87 -4.29 -10.87
N ARG A 90 -13.31 -3.29 -10.16
CA ARG A 90 -13.07 -1.94 -10.67
C ARG A 90 -11.63 -1.63 -11.12
N VAL A 91 -10.65 -2.50 -10.80
CA VAL A 91 -9.22 -2.25 -11.07
C VAL A 91 -8.94 -1.91 -12.54
N GLY A 92 -9.69 -2.50 -13.47
CA GLY A 92 -9.55 -2.25 -14.91
C GLY A 92 -9.81 -0.79 -15.30
N THR A 93 -10.92 -0.24 -14.78
CA THR A 93 -11.36 1.13 -15.09
C THR A 93 -10.68 2.19 -14.25
N ASP A 94 -10.49 1.91 -12.95
CA ASP A 94 -10.08 2.94 -11.99
C ASP A 94 -8.56 3.07 -11.87
N LEU A 95 -7.81 2.02 -12.24
CA LEU A 95 -6.36 1.98 -12.11
C LEU A 95 -5.65 1.59 -13.41
N LEU A 96 -5.99 0.43 -14.01
CA LEU A 96 -5.24 -0.10 -15.15
C LEU A 96 -5.45 0.70 -16.43
N ALA A 97 -6.54 1.47 -16.55
CA ALA A 97 -6.76 2.41 -17.64
C ALA A 97 -5.66 3.48 -17.73
N GLU A 98 -5.08 3.88 -16.59
CA GLU A 98 -3.96 4.83 -16.50
C GLU A 98 -2.59 4.18 -16.76
N ARG A 99 -2.54 2.86 -16.96
CA ARG A 99 -1.32 2.07 -17.21
C ARG A 99 -0.20 2.32 -16.19
N PRO A 100 -0.44 2.09 -14.88
CA PRO A 100 0.54 2.37 -13.85
C PRO A 100 1.79 1.52 -14.00
N ASP A 101 2.97 2.13 -13.84
CA ASP A 101 4.27 1.45 -13.85
C ASP A 101 4.59 0.82 -12.50
N PHE A 102 4.12 1.43 -11.40
CA PHE A 102 4.23 0.92 -10.04
C PHE A 102 2.88 1.00 -9.36
N VAL A 103 2.49 -0.07 -8.68
CA VAL A 103 1.19 -0.20 -8.01
C VAL A 103 1.37 -0.60 -6.55
N ILE A 104 0.71 0.13 -5.64
CA ILE A 104 0.51 -0.30 -4.26
C ILE A 104 -0.92 -0.81 -4.07
N VAL A 105 -1.05 -1.99 -3.44
CA VAL A 105 -2.32 -2.65 -3.14
C VAL A 105 -2.51 -2.76 -1.63
N GLU A 106 -3.63 -2.23 -1.09
CA GLU A 106 -3.92 -2.21 0.34
C GLU A 106 -5.41 -2.48 0.60
N PHE A 107 -5.75 -3.64 1.21
CA PHE A 107 -7.11 -4.01 1.62
C PHE A 107 -7.13 -4.80 2.95
N SER A 108 -6.00 -4.88 3.66
CA SER A 108 -5.84 -5.82 4.77
C SER A 108 -6.73 -5.56 5.97
N VAL A 109 -7.24 -4.34 6.13
CA VAL A 109 -8.18 -3.96 7.19
C VAL A 109 -9.65 -3.91 6.71
N ASN A 110 -9.88 -4.09 5.41
CA ASN A 110 -11.21 -4.11 4.82
C ASN A 110 -11.69 -5.54 4.57
N ASP A 111 -10.78 -6.44 4.23
CA ASP A 111 -11.05 -7.84 4.01
C ASP A 111 -11.08 -8.60 5.33
N GLU A 112 -11.92 -9.63 5.40
CA GLU A 112 -11.86 -10.61 6.47
C GLU A 112 -10.79 -11.67 6.19
N SER A 113 -10.26 -12.31 7.25
CA SER A 113 -9.27 -13.39 7.12
C SER A 113 -9.95 -14.71 6.73
N THR A 114 -10.54 -14.79 5.53
CA THR A 114 -11.27 -15.92 4.99
C THR A 114 -10.75 -16.35 3.62
N GLU A 115 -11.03 -17.58 3.18
CA GLU A 115 -10.67 -18.05 1.83
C GLU A 115 -11.34 -17.22 0.73
N HIS A 116 -12.57 -16.75 0.94
CA HIS A 116 -13.26 -15.87 -0.02
C HIS A 116 -12.42 -14.60 -0.29
N PHE A 117 -11.98 -13.89 0.75
CA PHE A 117 -11.18 -12.69 0.56
C PHE A 117 -9.75 -12.97 0.08
N LYS A 118 -9.20 -14.14 0.37
CA LYS A 118 -7.95 -14.57 -0.25
C LYS A 118 -8.10 -14.73 -1.77
N GLU A 119 -9.19 -15.37 -2.23
CA GLU A 119 -9.48 -15.55 -3.66
C GLU A 119 -9.74 -14.21 -4.37
N THR A 120 -10.51 -13.32 -3.76
CA THR A 120 -10.79 -11.99 -4.35
C THR A 120 -9.54 -11.12 -4.41
N TYR A 121 -8.71 -11.15 -3.37
CA TYR A 121 -7.43 -10.45 -3.34
C TYR A 121 -6.45 -11.02 -4.39
N GLU A 122 -6.40 -12.35 -4.52
CA GLU A 122 -5.63 -13.00 -5.60
C GLU A 122 -6.14 -12.56 -6.98
N GLY A 123 -7.46 -12.55 -7.19
CA GLY A 123 -8.07 -12.10 -8.43
C GLY A 123 -7.67 -10.66 -8.80
N LEU A 124 -7.62 -9.75 -7.81
CA LEU A 124 -7.14 -8.39 -7.98
C LEU A 124 -5.65 -8.36 -8.37
N VAL A 125 -4.80 -9.04 -7.62
CA VAL A 125 -3.34 -9.10 -7.86
C VAL A 125 -3.05 -9.68 -9.25
N ARG A 126 -3.73 -10.76 -9.64
CA ARG A 126 -3.57 -11.38 -10.97
C ARG A 126 -3.95 -10.43 -12.11
N LYS A 127 -5.02 -9.65 -11.97
CA LYS A 127 -5.39 -8.64 -12.98
C LYS A 127 -4.29 -7.60 -13.17
N ILE A 128 -3.68 -7.14 -12.08
CA ILE A 128 -2.58 -6.18 -12.13
C ILE A 128 -1.34 -6.82 -12.78
N LEU A 129 -0.94 -8.01 -12.33
CA LEU A 129 0.23 -8.72 -12.85
C LEU A 129 0.08 -9.16 -14.32
N GLY A 130 -1.16 -9.40 -14.75
CA GLY A 130 -1.49 -9.76 -16.14
C GLY A 130 -1.50 -8.59 -17.12
N ALA A 131 -1.27 -7.36 -16.65
CA ALA A 131 -1.17 -6.21 -17.52
C ALA A 131 0.07 -6.30 -18.45
N ALA A 132 -0.13 -6.08 -19.76
CA ALA A 132 0.91 -6.32 -20.78
C ALA A 132 2.19 -5.48 -20.60
N TRP A 133 2.14 -4.40 -19.84
CA TRP A 133 3.29 -3.52 -19.54
C TRP A 133 4.05 -3.89 -18.26
N ASN A 134 3.68 -5.01 -17.61
CA ASN A 134 4.38 -5.59 -16.46
C ASN A 134 4.62 -4.62 -15.29
N PRO A 135 3.59 -4.03 -14.66
CA PRO A 135 3.78 -3.11 -13.56
C PRO A 135 4.50 -3.77 -12.39
N ALA A 136 5.31 -2.99 -11.67
CA ALA A 136 5.81 -3.40 -10.37
C ALA A 136 4.68 -3.33 -9.34
N VAL A 137 4.63 -4.28 -8.40
CA VAL A 137 3.59 -4.35 -7.37
C VAL A 137 4.22 -4.42 -5.98
N LEU A 138 3.70 -3.62 -5.05
CA LEU A 138 3.99 -3.68 -3.62
C LEU A 138 2.69 -3.91 -2.85
N LEU A 139 2.67 -4.89 -1.97
CA LEU A 139 1.53 -5.15 -1.09
C LEU A 139 1.75 -4.44 0.25
N VAL A 140 0.72 -3.75 0.75
CA VAL A 140 0.76 -3.07 2.04
C VAL A 140 -0.30 -3.67 2.96
N HIS A 141 0.12 -4.02 4.18
CA HIS A 141 -0.74 -4.61 5.19
C HIS A 141 -0.87 -3.67 6.39
N ASN A 142 -1.96 -2.91 6.41
CA ASN A 142 -2.38 -2.12 7.56
C ASN A 142 -2.99 -2.99 8.66
N VAL A 143 -3.30 -2.41 9.81
CA VAL A 143 -3.74 -3.12 11.00
C VAL A 143 -4.73 -2.28 11.80
N PHE A 144 -5.67 -2.91 12.49
CA PHE A 144 -6.45 -2.27 13.56
C PHE A 144 -5.59 -2.11 14.81
N TYR A 145 -5.33 -0.88 15.23
CA TYR A 145 -4.39 -0.60 16.32
C TYR A 145 -4.92 -0.93 17.72
N HIS A 146 -6.24 -1.16 17.88
CA HIS A 146 -6.78 -1.56 19.19
C HIS A 146 -6.60 -3.06 19.50
N ASN A 147 -6.42 -3.92 18.47
CA ASN A 147 -6.35 -5.37 18.67
C ASN A 147 -5.36 -6.11 17.76
N GLY A 148 -4.72 -5.40 16.81
CA GLY A 148 -3.79 -6.01 15.86
C GLY A 148 -4.44 -6.84 14.75
N ALA A 149 -5.77 -6.80 14.60
CA ALA A 149 -6.46 -7.59 13.59
C ALA A 149 -6.24 -7.05 12.16
N ASN A 150 -6.16 -7.97 11.20
CA ASN A 150 -6.17 -7.71 9.76
C ASN A 150 -6.26 -9.03 8.97
N ALA A 151 -6.36 -8.94 7.64
CA ALA A 151 -6.34 -10.10 6.74
C ALA A 151 -4.93 -10.43 6.21
N GLN A 152 -3.86 -9.92 6.83
CA GLN A 152 -2.49 -10.10 6.34
C GLN A 152 -2.10 -11.57 6.12
N VAL A 153 -2.57 -12.50 6.95
CA VAL A 153 -2.24 -13.93 6.80
C VAL A 153 -2.66 -14.44 5.41
N MET A 154 -3.84 -14.05 4.93
CA MET A 154 -4.38 -14.41 3.62
C MET A 154 -3.66 -13.66 2.50
N HIS A 155 -3.49 -12.35 2.63
CA HIS A 155 -2.85 -11.52 1.61
C HIS A 155 -1.37 -11.83 1.45
N ALA A 156 -0.63 -12.08 2.55
CA ALA A 156 0.78 -12.44 2.50
C ALA A 156 1.00 -13.83 1.88
N ALA A 157 0.03 -14.75 1.98
CA ALA A 157 0.11 -16.02 1.25
C ALA A 157 0.11 -15.79 -0.28
N ILE A 158 -0.71 -14.86 -0.76
CA ILE A 158 -0.72 -14.45 -2.17
C ILE A 158 0.59 -13.74 -2.55
N GLY A 159 1.06 -12.81 -1.69
CA GLY A 159 2.36 -12.16 -1.88
C GLY A 159 3.51 -13.15 -2.06
N ARG A 160 3.60 -14.16 -1.20
CA ARG A 160 4.62 -15.22 -1.31
C ARG A 160 4.43 -16.09 -2.55
N HIS A 161 3.18 -16.42 -2.92
CA HIS A 161 2.91 -17.24 -4.10
C HIS A 161 3.37 -16.58 -5.40
N TYR A 162 3.17 -15.27 -5.54
CA TYR A 162 3.58 -14.50 -6.71
C TYR A 162 4.95 -13.81 -6.54
N ASP A 163 5.68 -14.14 -5.46
CA ASP A 163 6.98 -13.56 -5.11
C ASP A 163 6.99 -12.03 -5.11
N LEU A 164 5.94 -11.43 -4.54
CA LEU A 164 5.77 -9.98 -4.48
C LEU A 164 6.33 -9.40 -3.18
N PRO A 165 7.02 -8.26 -3.24
CA PRO A 165 7.40 -7.53 -2.04
C PRO A 165 6.16 -7.09 -1.25
N SER A 166 6.24 -7.19 0.07
CA SER A 166 5.17 -6.72 0.95
C SER A 166 5.69 -6.14 2.26
N VAL A 167 4.96 -5.15 2.77
CA VAL A 167 5.25 -4.47 4.04
C VAL A 167 4.07 -4.55 4.99
N SER A 168 4.35 -4.54 6.30
CA SER A 168 3.38 -4.79 7.35
C SER A 168 3.48 -3.77 8.49
N MET A 169 2.41 -3.06 8.73
CA MET A 169 2.25 -2.19 9.91
C MET A 169 2.04 -3.02 11.18
N GLN A 170 1.50 -4.25 11.04
CA GLN A 170 1.32 -5.18 12.16
C GLN A 170 2.66 -5.62 12.77
N SER A 171 3.73 -5.71 11.98
CA SER A 171 5.05 -6.12 12.48
C SER A 171 6.01 -4.95 12.74
N SER A 172 5.72 -3.74 12.27
CA SER A 172 6.56 -2.55 12.48
C SER A 172 5.96 -1.57 13.48
N ILE A 173 4.83 -0.94 13.17
CA ILE A 173 4.24 0.14 13.96
C ILE A 173 3.43 -0.40 15.14
N TYR A 174 2.59 -1.41 14.92
CA TYR A 174 1.72 -1.96 15.95
C TYR A 174 2.46 -2.42 17.21
N PRO A 175 3.61 -3.11 17.16
CA PRO A 175 4.38 -3.46 18.35
C PRO A 175 4.87 -2.24 19.15
N GLU A 176 5.14 -1.13 18.49
CA GLU A 176 5.54 0.13 19.13
C GLU A 176 4.36 0.76 19.89
N VAL A 177 3.15 0.64 19.33
CA VAL A 177 1.90 1.06 19.97
C VAL A 177 1.60 0.17 21.20
N VAL A 178 1.66 -1.14 21.05
CA VAL A 178 1.44 -2.11 22.16
C VAL A 178 2.43 -1.89 23.31
N ALA A 179 3.69 -1.56 22.97
CA ALA A 179 4.72 -1.27 23.98
C ALA A 179 4.62 0.14 24.58
N GLY A 180 3.65 0.96 24.17
CA GLY A 180 3.47 2.33 24.63
C GLY A 180 4.57 3.31 24.19
N ARG A 181 5.40 2.95 23.20
CA ARG A 181 6.41 3.85 22.62
C ARG A 181 5.82 4.82 21.61
N ILE A 182 4.73 4.42 20.97
CA ILE A 182 3.87 5.29 20.15
C ILE A 182 2.49 5.33 20.80
N GLU A 183 2.00 6.52 21.08
CA GLU A 183 0.62 6.68 21.55
C GLU A 183 -0.34 6.47 20.38
N ASN A 184 -1.25 5.50 20.50
CA ASN A 184 -2.19 5.15 19.45
C ASN A 184 -2.96 6.38 18.92
N ARG A 185 -3.50 7.20 19.83
CA ARG A 185 -4.29 8.40 19.46
C ARG A 185 -3.47 9.51 18.80
N ALA A 186 -2.15 9.46 18.91
CA ALA A 186 -1.27 10.38 18.17
C ALA A 186 -1.19 10.07 16.69
N ILE A 187 -1.46 8.81 16.29
CA ILE A 187 -1.35 8.35 14.90
C ILE A 187 -2.68 7.94 14.27
N THR A 188 -3.67 7.49 15.08
CA THR A 188 -4.99 7.07 14.61
C THR A 188 -6.08 7.55 15.59
N PRO A 189 -6.93 8.53 15.22
CA PRO A 189 -7.99 9.02 16.10
C PRO A 189 -9.07 7.97 16.42
N ASP A 190 -9.25 6.96 15.58
CA ASP A 190 -10.30 5.93 15.66
C ASP A 190 -9.77 4.49 15.72
N ASP A 191 -8.50 4.30 16.04
CA ASP A 191 -7.79 3.01 16.09
C ASP A 191 -7.56 2.32 14.73
N LEU A 192 -7.88 2.98 13.63
CA LEU A 192 -7.78 2.44 12.28
C LEU A 192 -7.18 3.44 11.29
N HIS A 193 -7.90 4.55 11.05
CA HIS A 193 -7.51 5.51 10.02
C HIS A 193 -6.37 6.41 10.53
N PRO A 194 -5.24 6.44 9.83
CA PRO A 194 -4.15 7.33 10.19
C PRO A 194 -4.55 8.81 10.03
N ASN A 195 -4.11 9.64 10.98
CA ASN A 195 -4.04 11.08 10.77
C ASN A 195 -2.75 11.43 10.01
N ASP A 196 -2.40 12.72 9.87
CA ASP A 196 -1.20 13.14 9.12
C ASP A 196 0.10 12.53 9.67
N GLU A 197 0.22 12.36 10.99
CA GLU A 197 1.38 11.73 11.63
C GLU A 197 1.40 10.22 11.32
N GLY A 198 0.25 9.55 11.42
CA GLY A 198 0.14 8.13 11.10
C GLY A 198 0.39 7.82 9.61
N HIS A 199 -0.05 8.71 8.72
CA HIS A 199 0.25 8.60 7.29
C HIS A 199 1.73 8.88 6.95
N ALA A 200 2.48 9.52 7.85
CA ALA A 200 3.90 9.83 7.66
C ALA A 200 4.83 8.68 8.08
N LEU A 201 4.33 7.75 8.90
CA LEU A 201 5.03 6.54 9.34
C LEU A 201 5.07 5.47 8.26
#